data_b42228d8e1f32e012f3762b257c6f682
#
_entry.id   b42228d8e1f32e012f3762b257c6f682
#
_cell.length_a   1.000
_cell.length_b   1.000
_cell.length_c   1.000
_cell.angle_alpha   90.00
_cell.angle_beta   90.00
_cell.angle_gamma   90.00
#
_symmetry.space_group_name_H-M   'P 1'
#
loop_
_entity.id
_entity.type
_entity.pdbx_description
1 polymer ?
#
loop_
_entity_poly.entity_id
_entity_poly.type
_entity_poly.pdbx_seq_one_letter_code
_entity_poly.pdbx_strand_id
1 'polypeptide(L)'
;KYLGDLSLTYEVRGKSYTVSLADITPQVLSNTPDKIQIFWQLPSDVRLYQTFTIKGEEVDWEIDFFNRSHHPVKVTDMWFALPVGALDESIQAHQNLNRHFSLNGNASFFYWTPLTGQGDILLMTMHKGTAIEYATQDGKYYLHSMNAVDRTNDSWRLPSTSKTVQPYEHYMTGFNFTLTGNHEEVKTKIYDKHGVVVKVAPGMVVTPEFEVYCALQSKLPIVELVAEYPEEIQITSLRQKEGDKYIYKFRFSRLGENLITVHYGDDLICFLDFFVTEPLETLIKKRARFIVDKQQHRDSSKWYNGLYSLWDMEKSELLSPDHLGDLREEFMVGGSDDPSNSKPVYVSEKNVIYPNKEEIASLEYYEENFVWGKLQRTDEEYPYPYGIYGSENWYQNRSGKYGGYEDGGSGKGRMWRTFDYTTHFAIYYNLYRIAEDKPIRADLLRR
;
A
#
# COMPACT_ATOMS: atom_id res chain seq x y z
N LYS A 1 -4.52 -21.18 12.77
CA LYS A 1 -3.09 -20.78 12.85
C LYS A 1 -2.76 -20.49 14.29
N TYR A 2 -1.61 -20.97 14.77
CA TYR A 2 -1.12 -20.77 16.13
C TYR A 2 0.25 -20.10 16.10
N LEU A 3 0.64 -19.43 17.16
CA LEU A 3 2.00 -18.95 17.30
C LEU A 3 2.94 -20.16 17.33
N GLY A 4 3.97 -20.14 16.46
CA GLY A 4 4.86 -21.28 16.28
C GLY A 4 4.51 -22.21 15.12
N ASP A 5 3.37 -22.03 14.44
CA ASP A 5 3.12 -22.69 13.16
C ASP A 5 4.16 -22.23 12.15
N LEU A 6 5.07 -23.14 11.81
CA LEU A 6 6.17 -22.89 10.89
C LEU A 6 6.09 -23.91 9.74
N SER A 7 6.36 -23.44 8.55
CA SER A 7 6.50 -24.30 7.37
C SER A 7 7.84 -24.00 6.68
N LEU A 8 8.43 -25.01 6.10
CA LEU A 8 9.71 -24.87 5.43
C LEU A 8 9.85 -25.83 4.25
N THR A 9 10.61 -25.40 3.26
CA THR A 9 11.09 -26.24 2.15
C THR A 9 12.61 -26.27 2.22
N TYR A 10 13.18 -27.47 2.16
CA TYR A 10 14.63 -27.66 2.16
C TYR A 10 15.06 -28.82 1.28
N GLU A 11 16.29 -28.76 0.82
CA GLU A 11 16.90 -29.73 -0.07
C GLU A 11 18.06 -30.47 0.61
N VAL A 12 18.08 -31.79 0.44
CA VAL A 12 19.19 -32.64 0.88
C VAL A 12 19.55 -33.58 -0.26
N ARG A 13 20.79 -33.55 -0.76
CA ARG A 13 21.26 -34.42 -1.88
C ARG A 13 20.36 -34.34 -3.12
N GLY A 14 19.88 -33.15 -3.46
CA GLY A 14 19.01 -32.92 -4.62
C GLY A 14 17.56 -33.39 -4.46
N LYS A 15 17.19 -33.87 -3.29
CA LYS A 15 15.81 -34.20 -2.94
C LYS A 15 15.20 -33.07 -2.11
N SER A 16 14.07 -32.53 -2.55
CA SER A 16 13.32 -31.48 -1.85
C SER A 16 12.30 -32.08 -0.88
N TYR A 17 12.16 -31.42 0.26
CA TYR A 17 11.17 -31.73 1.31
C TYR A 17 10.43 -30.45 1.66
N THR A 18 9.10 -30.48 1.56
CA THR A 18 8.22 -29.41 2.06
C THR A 18 7.47 -29.96 3.26
N VAL A 19 7.59 -29.27 4.38
CA VAL A 19 6.98 -29.69 5.66
C VAL A 19 6.25 -28.54 6.32
N SER A 20 5.14 -28.85 6.96
CA SER A 20 4.44 -27.98 7.91
C SER A 20 4.53 -28.61 9.29
N LEU A 21 4.94 -27.86 10.30
CA LEU A 21 5.02 -28.36 11.66
C LEU A 21 3.65 -28.76 12.23
N ALA A 22 2.58 -28.15 11.72
CA ALA A 22 1.21 -28.51 12.09
C ALA A 22 0.84 -29.96 11.73
N ASP A 23 1.53 -30.55 10.74
CA ASP A 23 1.29 -31.91 10.26
C ASP A 23 2.17 -32.96 10.95
N ILE A 24 3.10 -32.53 11.81
CA ILE A 24 4.07 -33.40 12.47
C ILE A 24 3.84 -33.36 13.98
N THR A 25 3.72 -34.56 14.58
CA THR A 25 3.56 -34.66 16.04
C THR A 25 4.80 -34.15 16.76
N PRO A 26 4.70 -33.12 17.60
CA PRO A 26 5.81 -32.58 18.35
C PRO A 26 6.17 -33.41 19.57
N GLN A 27 7.39 -33.22 20.07
CA GLN A 27 7.83 -33.69 21.38
C GLN A 27 8.08 -32.50 22.30
N VAL A 28 7.39 -32.41 23.43
CA VAL A 28 7.64 -31.40 24.44
C VAL A 28 8.85 -31.82 25.28
N LEU A 29 9.94 -31.07 25.21
CA LEU A 29 11.17 -31.34 25.96
C LEU A 29 11.20 -30.65 27.33
N SER A 30 10.58 -29.47 27.42
CA SER A 30 10.46 -28.71 28.68
C SER A 30 9.12 -27.97 28.68
N ASN A 31 8.48 -27.94 29.83
CA ASN A 31 7.26 -27.17 30.08
C ASN A 31 7.29 -26.68 31.53
N THR A 32 7.82 -25.48 31.72
CA THR A 32 7.88 -24.79 33.02
C THR A 32 7.06 -23.49 32.92
N PRO A 33 6.78 -22.82 34.04
CA PRO A 33 5.99 -21.56 33.98
C PRO A 33 6.58 -20.46 33.08
N ASP A 34 7.89 -20.47 32.89
CA ASP A 34 8.66 -19.45 32.16
C ASP A 34 9.27 -19.95 30.85
N LYS A 35 9.18 -21.27 30.55
CA LYS A 35 9.82 -21.82 29.36
C LYS A 35 9.09 -23.03 28.81
N ILE A 36 8.82 -23.01 27.50
CA ILE A 36 8.36 -24.17 26.74
C ILE A 36 9.40 -24.45 25.65
N GLN A 37 9.84 -25.71 25.55
CA GLN A 37 10.70 -26.15 24.47
C GLN A 37 10.06 -27.35 23.77
N ILE A 38 9.94 -27.25 22.45
CA ILE A 38 9.28 -28.21 21.59
C ILE A 38 10.27 -28.64 20.50
N PHE A 39 10.18 -29.92 20.14
CA PHE A 39 11.06 -30.54 19.16
C PHE A 39 10.25 -31.26 18.09
N TRP A 40 10.71 -31.17 16.85
CA TRP A 40 10.21 -31.91 15.70
C TRP A 40 11.34 -32.67 15.01
N GLN A 41 11.13 -33.94 14.74
CA GLN A 41 11.99 -34.73 13.87
C GLN A 41 11.50 -34.58 12.44
N LEU A 42 12.31 -34.00 11.58
CA LEU A 42 12.04 -33.78 10.17
C LEU A 42 12.68 -34.87 9.30
N PRO A 43 12.28 -35.03 8.03
CA PRO A 43 12.93 -35.94 7.08
C PRO A 43 14.43 -35.68 6.94
N SER A 44 15.17 -36.72 6.53
CA SER A 44 16.63 -36.67 6.28
C SER A 44 17.49 -36.28 7.47
N ASP A 45 17.10 -36.71 8.68
CA ASP A 45 17.83 -36.46 9.94
C ASP A 45 18.04 -34.99 10.25
N VAL A 46 17.06 -34.16 9.89
CA VAL A 46 16.97 -32.77 10.28
C VAL A 46 16.12 -32.65 11.54
N ARG A 47 16.49 -31.75 12.42
CA ARG A 47 15.73 -31.45 13.63
C ARG A 47 15.37 -29.98 13.71
N LEU A 48 14.19 -29.70 14.24
CA LEU A 48 13.77 -28.34 14.52
C LEU A 48 13.33 -28.23 15.98
N TYR A 49 13.86 -27.23 16.67
CA TYR A 49 13.48 -26.88 18.03
C TYR A 49 12.85 -25.50 18.04
N GLN A 50 11.79 -25.35 18.80
CA GLN A 50 11.27 -24.04 19.14
C GLN A 50 11.29 -23.89 20.66
N THR A 51 11.79 -22.76 21.11
CA THR A 51 11.85 -22.41 22.52
C THR A 51 11.15 -21.10 22.73
N PHE A 52 10.14 -21.08 23.59
CA PHE A 52 9.49 -19.88 24.08
C PHE A 52 9.91 -19.65 25.52
N THR A 53 10.45 -18.46 25.82
CA THR A 53 10.89 -18.10 27.17
C THR A 53 10.27 -16.79 27.59
N ILE A 54 9.64 -16.75 28.77
CA ILE A 54 9.10 -15.53 29.37
C ILE A 54 10.17 -14.92 30.27
N LYS A 55 10.48 -13.62 30.05
CA LYS A 55 11.42 -12.84 30.83
C LYS A 55 10.78 -11.51 31.23
N GLY A 56 10.12 -11.46 32.38
CA GLY A 56 9.33 -10.29 32.78
C GLY A 56 8.16 -10.07 31.82
N GLU A 57 8.13 -8.93 31.14
CA GLU A 57 7.09 -8.56 30.15
C GLU A 57 7.47 -8.92 28.72
N GLU A 58 8.52 -9.68 28.55
CA GLU A 58 9.01 -10.10 27.22
C GLU A 58 8.82 -11.59 27.01
N VAL A 59 8.53 -11.99 25.76
CA VAL A 59 8.52 -13.37 25.31
C VAL A 59 9.55 -13.51 24.20
N ASP A 60 10.55 -14.34 24.43
CA ASP A 60 11.51 -14.76 23.41
C ASP A 60 11.01 -16.02 22.71
N TRP A 61 11.00 -16.01 21.39
CA TRP A 61 10.74 -17.17 20.54
C TRP A 61 11.99 -17.47 19.71
N GLU A 62 12.69 -18.53 20.07
CA GLU A 62 13.85 -19.04 19.35
C GLU A 62 13.46 -20.24 18.48
N ILE A 63 14.03 -20.28 17.27
CA ILE A 63 13.90 -21.36 16.31
C ILE A 63 15.30 -21.85 15.98
N ASP A 64 15.58 -23.12 16.29
CA ASP A 64 16.85 -23.76 16.01
C ASP A 64 16.65 -24.88 14.99
N PHE A 65 17.15 -24.67 13.80
CA PHE A 65 17.20 -25.66 12.73
C PHE A 65 18.56 -26.37 12.78
N PHE A 66 18.54 -27.62 13.21
CA PHE A 66 19.75 -28.43 13.37
C PHE A 66 19.87 -29.46 12.24
N ASN A 67 20.90 -29.34 11.43
CA ASN A 67 21.27 -30.35 10.44
C ASN A 67 22.06 -31.47 11.10
N ARG A 68 21.40 -32.55 11.52
CA ARG A 68 22.07 -33.72 12.10
C ARG A 68 22.59 -34.68 11.02
N SER A 69 22.30 -34.46 9.77
CA SER A 69 22.72 -35.32 8.67
C SER A 69 24.21 -35.15 8.33
N HIS A 70 24.73 -36.10 7.57
CA HIS A 70 26.12 -36.04 7.04
C HIS A 70 26.26 -35.19 5.78
N HIS A 71 25.20 -34.51 5.33
CA HIS A 71 25.16 -33.73 4.09
C HIS A 71 24.68 -32.31 4.35
N PRO A 72 25.16 -31.33 3.56
CA PRO A 72 24.59 -29.98 3.62
C PRO A 72 23.08 -30.01 3.34
N VAL A 73 22.34 -29.21 4.10
CA VAL A 73 20.91 -28.98 3.94
C VAL A 73 20.71 -27.54 3.48
N LYS A 74 20.03 -27.33 2.35
CA LYS A 74 19.71 -26.00 1.85
C LYS A 74 18.25 -25.68 2.16
N VAL A 75 18.00 -24.78 3.11
CA VAL A 75 16.67 -24.25 3.39
C VAL A 75 16.37 -23.19 2.31
N THR A 76 15.41 -23.46 1.45
CA THR A 76 15.03 -22.57 0.35
C THR A 76 13.91 -21.64 0.72
N ASP A 77 12.94 -22.16 1.51
CA ASP A 77 11.83 -21.36 2.01
C ASP A 77 11.56 -21.70 3.46
N MET A 78 11.32 -20.68 4.27
CA MET A 78 10.96 -20.83 5.67
C MET A 78 10.02 -19.71 6.06
N TRP A 79 8.80 -20.03 6.44
CA TRP A 79 7.79 -19.05 6.75
C TRP A 79 6.94 -19.42 7.96
N PHE A 80 6.39 -18.41 8.58
CA PHE A 80 5.42 -18.54 9.67
C PHE A 80 4.20 -17.65 9.41
N ALA A 81 3.11 -17.92 10.11
CA ALA A 81 1.93 -17.07 10.11
C ALA A 81 1.71 -16.52 11.52
N LEU A 82 1.33 -15.24 11.59
CA LEU A 82 0.97 -14.61 12.85
C LEU A 82 -0.54 -14.74 13.07
N PRO A 83 -0.98 -15.30 14.21
CA PRO A 83 -2.40 -15.49 14.51
C PRO A 83 -3.12 -14.22 14.96
N VAL A 84 -2.40 -13.11 15.03
CA VAL A 84 -2.86 -11.85 15.61
C VAL A 84 -3.03 -10.79 14.52
N GLY A 85 -4.08 -9.96 14.62
CA GLY A 85 -4.24 -8.78 13.78
C GLY A 85 -5.07 -8.97 12.51
N ALA A 86 -5.96 -9.97 12.49
CA ALA A 86 -7.08 -9.97 11.56
C ALA A 86 -8.22 -9.15 12.18
N LEU A 87 -8.80 -8.23 11.42
CA LEU A 87 -10.02 -7.55 11.82
C LEU A 87 -11.16 -8.58 11.80
N ASP A 88 -11.89 -8.66 12.89
CA ASP A 88 -13.09 -9.48 13.02
C ASP A 88 -14.28 -8.56 13.34
N GLU A 89 -15.16 -8.38 12.38
CA GLU A 89 -16.33 -7.52 12.52
C GLU A 89 -17.35 -8.06 13.53
N SER A 90 -17.26 -9.34 13.89
CA SER A 90 -18.13 -9.99 14.88
C SER A 90 -17.76 -9.64 16.32
N ILE A 91 -16.57 -9.11 16.59
CA ILE A 91 -16.10 -8.72 17.92
C ILE A 91 -16.04 -7.20 18.09
N GLN A 92 -16.07 -6.77 19.36
CA GLN A 92 -16.07 -5.34 19.66
C GLN A 92 -14.72 -4.69 19.33
N ALA A 93 -14.72 -3.39 19.03
CA ALA A 93 -13.54 -2.64 18.62
C ALA A 93 -12.36 -2.75 19.61
N HIS A 94 -12.64 -2.80 20.94
CA HIS A 94 -11.58 -2.93 21.94
C HIS A 94 -10.92 -4.32 21.98
N GLN A 95 -11.49 -5.31 21.30
CA GLN A 95 -10.93 -6.66 21.17
C GLN A 95 -10.21 -6.86 19.83
N ASN A 96 -10.32 -5.89 18.93
CA ASN A 96 -9.66 -5.90 17.64
C ASN A 96 -8.31 -5.17 17.69
N LEU A 97 -7.35 -5.67 16.92
CA LEU A 97 -6.00 -5.11 16.81
C LEU A 97 -5.70 -4.70 15.38
N ASN A 98 -5.16 -3.51 15.20
CA ASN A 98 -4.50 -3.10 13.98
C ASN A 98 -3.06 -3.64 13.97
N ARG A 99 -2.69 -4.34 12.91
CA ARG A 99 -1.33 -4.80 12.70
C ARG A 99 -0.57 -3.83 11.80
N HIS A 100 0.57 -3.39 12.28
CA HIS A 100 1.55 -2.60 11.55
C HIS A 100 2.83 -3.42 11.38
N PHE A 101 3.46 -3.32 10.24
CA PHE A 101 4.72 -4.03 10.01
C PHE A 101 5.63 -3.25 9.08
N SER A 102 6.93 -3.48 9.26
CA SER A 102 7.99 -3.04 8.36
C SER A 102 8.81 -4.25 7.96
N LEU A 103 8.76 -4.62 6.69
CA LEU A 103 9.64 -5.63 6.12
C LEU A 103 10.90 -4.93 5.68
N ASN A 104 11.98 -5.12 6.42
CA ASN A 104 13.20 -4.35 6.26
C ASN A 104 14.46 -5.17 6.60
N GLY A 105 14.55 -6.36 6.04
CA GLY A 105 15.67 -7.25 6.30
C GLY A 105 15.82 -7.55 7.80
N ASN A 106 17.03 -7.36 8.33
CA ASN A 106 17.32 -7.60 9.75
C ASN A 106 16.71 -6.53 10.69
N ALA A 107 16.29 -5.38 10.16
CA ALA A 107 15.60 -4.34 10.92
C ALA A 107 14.07 -4.44 10.78
N SER A 108 13.55 -5.57 10.35
CA SER A 108 12.10 -5.82 10.31
C SER A 108 11.50 -5.78 11.70
N PHE A 109 10.25 -5.33 11.79
CA PHE A 109 9.49 -5.35 13.03
C PHE A 109 7.99 -5.38 12.75
N PHE A 110 7.22 -5.80 13.74
CA PHE A 110 5.76 -5.78 13.73
C PHE A 110 5.29 -5.14 15.02
N TYR A 111 4.17 -4.42 14.97
CA TYR A 111 3.48 -4.04 16.19
C TYR A 111 1.97 -4.03 15.99
N TRP A 112 1.26 -4.27 17.07
CA TRP A 112 -0.20 -4.31 17.11
C TRP A 112 -0.70 -3.27 18.08
N THR A 113 -1.62 -2.44 17.60
CA THR A 113 -2.32 -1.44 18.41
C THR A 113 -3.77 -1.83 18.56
N PRO A 114 -4.40 -1.63 19.73
CA PRO A 114 -5.85 -1.75 19.84
C PRO A 114 -6.55 -0.85 18.80
N LEU A 115 -7.65 -1.32 18.22
CA LEU A 115 -8.41 -0.54 17.23
C LEU A 115 -8.94 0.77 17.83
N THR A 116 -9.19 0.81 19.14
CA THR A 116 -9.60 2.01 19.89
C THR A 116 -8.50 3.06 20.02
N GLY A 117 -7.25 2.72 19.71
CA GLY A 117 -6.08 3.57 19.95
C GLY A 117 -5.68 3.72 21.40
N GLN A 118 -6.31 2.98 22.32
CA GLN A 118 -6.02 3.02 23.76
C GLN A 118 -5.54 1.64 24.24
N GLY A 119 -4.53 1.63 25.10
CA GLY A 119 -3.91 0.43 25.65
C GLY A 119 -2.50 0.19 25.17
N ASP A 120 -1.90 -0.88 25.65
CA ASP A 120 -0.53 -1.24 25.33
C ASP A 120 -0.39 -1.72 23.88
N ILE A 121 0.78 -1.48 23.32
CA ILE A 121 1.19 -1.90 21.99
C ILE A 121 2.01 -3.17 22.16
N LEU A 122 1.65 -4.26 21.48
CA LEU A 122 2.47 -5.44 21.36
C LEU A 122 3.49 -5.23 20.22
N LEU A 123 4.77 -5.26 20.54
CA LEU A 123 5.87 -5.14 19.59
C LEU A 123 6.57 -6.49 19.42
N MET A 124 6.83 -6.87 18.17
CA MET A 124 7.68 -8.01 17.79
C MET A 124 8.89 -7.49 17.02
N THR A 125 10.08 -7.82 17.50
CA THR A 125 11.37 -7.50 16.87
C THR A 125 12.15 -8.76 16.54
N MET A 126 13.10 -8.62 15.61
CA MET A 126 13.96 -9.71 15.18
C MET A 126 15.11 -9.95 16.18
N HIS A 127 15.51 -11.21 16.39
CA HIS A 127 16.81 -11.51 16.98
C HIS A 127 17.94 -11.12 16.02
N LYS A 128 19.14 -10.87 16.56
CA LYS A 128 20.32 -10.57 15.73
C LYS A 128 20.53 -11.66 14.69
N GLY A 129 20.61 -11.29 13.43
CA GLY A 129 20.79 -12.21 12.30
C GLY A 129 19.48 -12.77 11.70
N THR A 130 18.34 -12.59 12.37
CA THR A 130 17.04 -12.92 11.79
C THR A 130 16.60 -11.80 10.85
N ALA A 131 16.06 -12.15 9.68
CA ALA A 131 15.51 -11.21 8.72
C ALA A 131 14.15 -11.72 8.21
N ILE A 132 13.26 -10.80 7.82
CA ILE A 132 12.06 -11.12 7.04
C ILE A 132 12.28 -10.57 5.63
N GLU A 133 12.17 -11.45 4.65
CA GLU A 133 12.45 -11.12 3.25
C GLU A 133 11.18 -10.85 2.42
N TYR A 134 10.10 -11.55 2.74
CA TYR A 134 8.88 -11.53 1.94
C TYR A 134 7.63 -11.74 2.80
N ALA A 135 6.52 -11.19 2.36
CA ALA A 135 5.20 -11.45 2.92
C ALA A 135 4.16 -11.61 1.83
N THR A 136 3.22 -12.53 2.05
CA THR A 136 2.08 -12.73 1.16
C THR A 136 0.82 -12.04 1.70
N GLN A 137 -0.14 -11.80 0.83
CA GLN A 137 -1.42 -11.19 1.20
C GLN A 137 -2.21 -12.05 2.21
N ASP A 138 -2.05 -13.37 2.17
CA ASP A 138 -2.69 -14.31 3.10
C ASP A 138 -1.97 -14.40 4.47
N GLY A 139 -0.98 -13.54 4.70
CA GLY A 139 -0.32 -13.35 6.00
C GLY A 139 0.74 -14.37 6.34
N LYS A 140 1.48 -14.86 5.36
CA LYS A 140 2.71 -15.63 5.55
C LYS A 140 3.92 -14.69 5.52
N TYR A 141 4.84 -14.88 6.45
CA TYR A 141 6.07 -14.10 6.58
C TYR A 141 7.28 -15.00 6.42
N TYR A 142 8.12 -14.70 5.46
CA TYR A 142 9.23 -15.54 5.03
C TYR A 142 10.55 -15.04 5.59
N LEU A 143 11.27 -15.93 6.30
CA LEU A 143 12.67 -15.73 6.66
C LEU A 143 13.60 -16.07 5.49
N HIS A 144 13.22 -17.05 4.68
CA HIS A 144 13.81 -17.40 3.39
C HIS A 144 12.70 -17.60 2.39
N SER A 145 12.86 -17.09 1.18
CA SER A 145 11.80 -17.01 0.19
C SER A 145 12.25 -17.34 -1.23
N MET A 146 13.33 -18.13 -1.36
CA MET A 146 13.99 -18.38 -2.64
C MET A 146 13.06 -18.89 -3.74
N ASN A 147 12.08 -19.75 -3.40
CA ASN A 147 11.11 -20.30 -4.35
C ASN A 147 9.73 -19.61 -4.25
N ALA A 148 9.45 -18.91 -3.14
CA ALA A 148 8.14 -18.32 -2.89
C ALA A 148 7.93 -17.01 -3.67
N VAL A 149 9.01 -16.30 -3.99
CA VAL A 149 8.94 -15.03 -4.73
C VAL A 149 8.93 -15.30 -6.22
N ASP A 150 7.82 -14.92 -6.87
CA ASP A 150 7.77 -14.88 -8.33
C ASP A 150 8.54 -13.65 -8.83
N ARG A 151 9.67 -13.89 -9.49
CA ARG A 151 10.53 -12.86 -10.05
C ARG A 151 10.23 -12.51 -11.50
N THR A 152 9.23 -13.15 -12.10
CA THR A 152 8.89 -12.89 -13.51
C THR A 152 8.29 -11.51 -13.73
N ASN A 153 7.72 -10.92 -12.68
CA ASN A 153 7.01 -9.64 -12.73
C ASN A 153 7.78 -8.46 -12.10
N ASP A 154 9.02 -8.68 -11.63
CA ASP A 154 9.83 -7.69 -10.88
C ASP A 154 9.05 -6.98 -9.73
N SER A 155 8.00 -7.62 -9.23
CA SER A 155 7.10 -7.03 -8.24
C SER A 155 7.67 -6.99 -6.82
N TRP A 156 8.71 -7.78 -6.56
CA TRP A 156 9.38 -7.83 -5.26
C TRP A 156 10.86 -7.50 -5.39
N ARG A 157 11.27 -6.37 -4.80
CA ARG A 157 12.62 -5.80 -4.97
C ARG A 157 13.60 -6.20 -3.88
N LEU A 158 13.11 -6.61 -2.71
CA LEU A 158 13.99 -7.02 -1.62
C LEU A 158 14.65 -8.38 -1.93
N PRO A 159 15.83 -8.65 -1.34
CA PRO A 159 16.50 -9.93 -1.53
C PRO A 159 15.62 -11.11 -1.14
N SER A 160 15.77 -12.20 -1.86
CA SER A 160 15.12 -13.48 -1.60
C SER A 160 16.23 -14.52 -1.53
N THR A 161 16.46 -15.06 -0.34
CA THR A 161 17.64 -15.88 -0.04
C THR A 161 17.29 -17.32 0.30
N SER A 162 18.32 -18.11 0.47
CA SER A 162 18.30 -19.45 1.06
C SER A 162 19.44 -19.61 2.04
N LYS A 163 19.29 -20.50 2.99
CA LYS A 163 20.37 -20.81 3.96
C LYS A 163 20.87 -22.23 3.76
N THR A 164 22.17 -22.37 3.51
CA THR A 164 22.82 -23.69 3.57
C THR A 164 23.35 -23.91 4.97
N VAL A 165 22.90 -24.99 5.60
CA VAL A 165 23.31 -25.44 6.94
C VAL A 165 24.22 -26.68 6.77
N GLN A 166 25.47 -26.57 7.19
CA GLN A 166 26.46 -27.65 7.04
C GLN A 166 26.12 -28.86 7.92
N PRO A 167 26.71 -30.02 7.68
CA PRO A 167 26.58 -31.18 8.58
C PRO A 167 26.88 -30.82 10.03
N TYR A 168 25.97 -31.18 10.95
CA TYR A 168 26.05 -30.92 12.39
C TYR A 168 26.06 -29.43 12.79
N GLU A 169 25.69 -28.54 11.88
CA GLU A 169 25.52 -27.11 12.15
C GLU A 169 24.11 -26.79 12.63
N HIS A 170 24.03 -25.76 13.48
CA HIS A 170 22.78 -25.15 13.95
C HIS A 170 22.55 -23.83 13.19
N TYR A 171 21.32 -23.60 12.75
CA TYR A 171 20.88 -22.34 12.21
C TYR A 171 19.82 -21.75 13.14
N MET A 172 20.20 -20.69 13.86
CA MET A 172 19.37 -20.03 14.85
C MET A 172 18.69 -18.81 14.27
N THR A 173 17.39 -18.71 14.47
CA THR A 173 16.59 -17.51 14.19
C THR A 173 15.65 -17.27 15.36
N GLY A 174 15.00 -16.09 15.41
CA GLY A 174 14.04 -15.85 16.48
C GLY A 174 13.49 -14.44 16.53
N PHE A 175 12.60 -14.27 17.49
CA PHE A 175 11.80 -13.07 17.67
C PHE A 175 11.64 -12.74 19.15
N ASN A 176 11.55 -11.44 19.45
CA ASN A 176 11.22 -10.99 20.78
C ASN A 176 9.89 -10.23 20.75
N PHE A 177 8.97 -10.58 21.63
CA PHE A 177 7.72 -9.88 21.85
C PHE A 177 7.80 -9.09 23.14
N THR A 178 7.40 -7.82 23.11
CA THR A 178 7.37 -6.96 24.29
C THR A 178 6.17 -6.02 24.25
N LEU A 179 5.65 -5.66 25.42
CA LEU A 179 4.63 -4.63 25.54
C LEU A 179 5.29 -3.24 25.66
N THR A 180 4.65 -2.24 25.06
CA THR A 180 5.05 -0.84 25.12
C THR A 180 3.83 0.04 25.32
N GLY A 181 3.94 1.11 26.09
CA GLY A 181 2.81 2.00 26.38
C GLY A 181 2.50 3.01 25.25
N ASN A 182 3.46 3.26 24.34
CA ASN A 182 3.29 4.26 23.28
C ASN A 182 4.30 4.05 22.13
N HIS A 183 4.10 4.79 21.02
CA HIS A 183 4.95 4.69 19.82
C HIS A 183 6.41 5.15 20.02
N GLU A 184 6.70 6.04 20.96
CA GLU A 184 8.09 6.43 21.25
C GLU A 184 8.84 5.29 21.97
N GLU A 185 8.15 4.55 22.84
CA GLU A 185 8.70 3.33 23.45
C GLU A 185 8.92 2.23 22.41
N VAL A 186 8.04 2.08 21.41
CA VAL A 186 8.26 1.18 20.27
C VAL A 186 9.61 1.48 19.62
N LYS A 187 9.90 2.75 19.30
CA LYS A 187 11.18 3.17 18.71
C LYS A 187 12.36 2.86 19.63
N THR A 188 12.20 3.12 20.93
CA THR A 188 13.21 2.83 21.93
C THR A 188 13.51 1.33 22.00
N LYS A 189 12.48 0.50 22.01
CA LYS A 189 12.65 -0.96 22.03
C LYS A 189 13.27 -1.51 20.73
N ILE A 190 12.89 -0.97 19.56
CA ILE A 190 13.54 -1.32 18.28
C ILE A 190 15.04 -1.02 18.35
N TYR A 191 15.42 0.17 18.85
CA TYR A 191 16.81 0.54 19.06
C TYR A 191 17.52 -0.40 20.06
N ASP A 192 16.86 -0.71 21.18
CA ASP A 192 17.41 -1.59 22.21
C ASP A 192 17.66 -3.02 21.74
N LYS A 193 16.84 -3.49 20.82
CA LYS A 193 16.95 -4.83 20.21
C LYS A 193 17.81 -4.85 18.94
N HIS A 194 18.73 -3.86 18.79
CA HIS A 194 19.68 -3.76 17.68
C HIS A 194 19.05 -3.49 16.30
N GLY A 195 17.81 -3.00 16.25
CA GLY A 195 17.21 -2.50 15.04
C GLY A 195 17.75 -1.13 14.63
N VAL A 196 17.25 -0.63 13.50
CA VAL A 196 17.57 0.71 12.98
C VAL A 196 16.32 1.58 13.04
N VAL A 197 16.37 2.66 13.80
CA VAL A 197 15.33 3.68 13.82
C VAL A 197 15.63 4.71 12.75
N VAL A 198 14.71 4.92 11.83
CA VAL A 198 14.88 5.80 10.67
C VAL A 198 14.01 7.04 10.84
N LYS A 199 14.60 8.23 10.62
CA LYS A 199 13.87 9.50 10.50
C LYS A 199 14.30 10.18 9.21
N VAL A 200 13.34 10.59 8.39
CA VAL A 200 13.57 11.20 7.08
C VAL A 200 12.83 12.52 6.98
N ALA A 201 13.49 13.52 6.44
CA ALA A 201 12.92 14.84 6.13
C ALA A 201 13.30 15.27 4.71
N PRO A 202 12.35 15.72 3.88
CA PRO A 202 10.93 15.95 4.17
C PRO A 202 10.13 14.65 4.24
N GLY A 203 10.57 13.55 3.63
CA GLY A 203 9.92 12.24 3.60
C GLY A 203 10.58 11.30 2.60
N MET A 204 10.01 10.11 2.41
CA MET A 204 10.50 9.11 1.45
C MET A 204 9.85 9.24 0.06
N VAL A 205 8.85 10.09 -0.10
CA VAL A 205 8.29 10.49 -1.40
C VAL A 205 8.70 11.92 -1.66
N VAL A 206 9.52 12.15 -2.67
CA VAL A 206 10.16 13.44 -2.93
C VAL A 206 10.25 13.72 -4.42
N THR A 207 10.64 14.94 -4.77
CA THR A 207 10.95 15.35 -6.14
C THR A 207 12.45 15.62 -6.29
N PRO A 208 13.03 15.59 -7.50
CA PRO A 208 14.48 15.71 -7.70
C PRO A 208 15.12 16.98 -7.16
N GLU A 209 14.35 18.06 -7.02
CA GLU A 209 14.85 19.35 -6.51
C GLU A 209 15.07 19.36 -4.98
N PHE A 210 14.54 18.38 -4.24
CA PHE A 210 14.71 18.31 -2.80
C PHE A 210 16.00 17.59 -2.38
N GLU A 211 16.64 18.16 -1.35
CA GLU A 211 17.62 17.44 -0.55
C GLU A 211 16.87 16.67 0.54
N VAL A 212 17.17 15.38 0.66
CA VAL A 212 16.58 14.51 1.68
C VAL A 212 17.58 14.31 2.80
N TYR A 213 17.19 14.58 4.02
CA TYR A 213 17.98 14.31 5.21
C TYR A 213 17.46 13.07 5.90
N CYS A 214 18.34 12.12 6.15
CA CYS A 214 18.04 10.86 6.80
C CYS A 214 18.91 10.69 8.05
N ALA A 215 18.28 10.49 9.19
CA ALA A 215 18.96 10.09 10.42
C ALA A 215 18.70 8.62 10.69
N LEU A 216 19.77 7.84 10.78
CA LEU A 216 19.77 6.44 11.17
C LEU A 216 20.26 6.33 12.61
N GLN A 217 19.50 5.69 13.49
CA GLN A 217 19.87 5.46 14.88
C GLN A 217 19.90 3.98 15.18
N SER A 218 21.04 3.46 15.59
CA SER A 218 21.24 2.06 15.97
C SER A 218 22.33 1.93 17.03
N LYS A 219 22.22 0.92 17.90
CA LYS A 219 23.33 0.53 18.81
C LYS A 219 24.52 -0.06 18.07
N LEU A 220 24.26 -0.63 16.89
CA LEU A 220 25.30 -1.18 16.03
C LEU A 220 25.79 -0.10 15.06
N PRO A 221 27.09 -0.12 14.69
CA PRO A 221 27.63 0.87 13.76
C PRO A 221 26.97 0.75 12.38
N ILE A 222 26.63 1.88 11.77
CA ILE A 222 26.30 1.94 10.33
C ILE A 222 27.61 1.88 9.57
N VAL A 223 27.77 0.87 8.74
CA VAL A 223 29.03 0.56 8.04
C VAL A 223 29.05 1.25 6.67
N GLU A 224 28.00 1.04 5.86
CA GLU A 224 27.95 1.52 4.51
C GLU A 224 26.49 1.70 4.04
N LEU A 225 26.28 2.64 3.12
CA LEU A 225 25.05 2.80 2.36
C LEU A 225 25.34 2.56 0.89
N VAL A 226 24.66 1.59 0.29
CA VAL A 226 24.82 1.21 -1.12
C VAL A 226 23.55 1.54 -1.89
N ALA A 227 23.66 2.45 -2.84
CA ALA A 227 22.56 2.80 -3.73
C ALA A 227 22.36 1.76 -4.82
N GLU A 228 21.13 1.43 -5.17
CA GLU A 228 20.79 0.58 -6.32
C GLU A 228 21.27 1.21 -7.65
N TYR A 229 21.16 2.54 -7.75
CA TYR A 229 21.61 3.33 -8.90
C TYR A 229 22.65 4.36 -8.47
N PRO A 230 23.96 3.98 -8.32
CA PRO A 230 24.98 4.85 -7.75
C PRO A 230 25.23 6.15 -8.55
N GLU A 231 25.02 6.11 -9.88
CA GLU A 231 25.21 7.28 -10.75
C GLU A 231 24.06 8.29 -10.64
N GLU A 232 22.91 7.86 -10.09
CA GLU A 232 21.69 8.67 -10.03
C GLU A 232 21.30 9.06 -8.60
N ILE A 233 22.00 8.52 -7.61
CA ILE A 233 21.76 8.78 -6.19
C ILE A 233 23.03 9.28 -5.53
N GLN A 234 23.06 10.56 -5.19
CA GLN A 234 24.16 11.13 -4.44
C GLN A 234 23.94 10.94 -2.94
N ILE A 235 24.82 10.16 -2.29
CA ILE A 235 24.83 9.96 -0.83
C ILE A 235 25.97 10.77 -0.22
N THR A 236 25.64 11.65 0.72
CA THR A 236 26.63 12.44 1.46
C THR A 236 26.48 12.17 2.95
N SER A 237 27.52 11.63 3.59
CA SER A 237 27.58 11.56 5.06
C SER A 237 27.91 12.95 5.60
N LEU A 238 27.08 13.45 6.49
CA LEU A 238 27.30 14.76 7.11
C LEU A 238 28.30 14.70 8.27
N ARG A 239 28.85 13.51 8.57
CA ARG A 239 29.81 13.25 9.66
C ARG A 239 29.34 13.76 11.03
N GLN A 240 28.08 14.11 11.15
CA GLN A 240 27.46 14.43 12.43
C GLN A 240 27.04 13.13 13.08
N LYS A 241 27.78 12.74 14.09
CA LYS A 241 27.41 11.67 15.00
C LYS A 241 26.96 12.30 16.30
N GLU A 242 25.68 12.44 16.50
CA GLU A 242 25.10 12.85 17.77
C GLU A 242 24.71 11.59 18.54
N GLY A 243 25.59 11.14 19.41
CA GLY A 243 25.45 9.84 20.08
C GLY A 243 25.50 8.70 19.06
N ASP A 244 24.41 7.91 18.97
CA ASP A 244 24.27 6.76 18.07
C ASP A 244 23.50 7.09 16.78
N LYS A 245 23.39 8.38 16.43
CA LYS A 245 22.71 8.84 15.22
C LYS A 245 23.71 9.17 14.13
N TYR A 246 23.48 8.63 12.95
CA TYR A 246 24.22 8.88 11.72
C TYR A 246 23.35 9.69 10.78
N ILE A 247 23.82 10.84 10.31
CA ILE A 247 23.05 11.74 9.45
C ILE A 247 23.61 11.72 8.04
N TYR A 248 22.73 11.46 7.09
CA TYR A 248 23.02 11.45 5.67
C TYR A 248 22.14 12.45 4.93
N LYS A 249 22.66 12.94 3.81
CA LYS A 249 21.93 13.73 2.83
C LYS A 249 21.89 12.99 1.50
N PHE A 250 20.72 12.89 0.91
CA PHE A 250 20.50 12.29 -0.41
C PHE A 250 20.02 13.32 -1.41
N ARG A 251 20.44 13.13 -2.65
CA ARG A 251 19.89 13.78 -3.84
C ARG A 251 19.63 12.72 -4.89
N PHE A 252 18.47 12.79 -5.53
CA PHE A 252 18.01 11.82 -6.52
C PHE A 252 17.84 12.53 -7.87
N SER A 253 18.29 11.89 -8.95
CA SER A 253 18.02 12.34 -10.33
C SER A 253 17.04 11.43 -11.06
N ARG A 254 16.91 10.17 -10.62
CA ARG A 254 16.06 9.16 -11.22
C ARG A 254 14.64 9.20 -10.64
N LEU A 255 13.63 9.26 -11.52
CA LEU A 255 12.23 9.08 -11.11
C LEU A 255 11.90 7.61 -10.85
N GLY A 256 10.90 7.38 -10.02
CA GLY A 256 10.44 6.06 -9.59
C GLY A 256 11.09 5.62 -8.29
N GLU A 257 11.09 4.32 -8.06
CA GLU A 257 11.64 3.70 -6.85
C GLU A 257 13.16 3.69 -6.86
N ASN A 258 13.75 4.07 -5.74
CA ASN A 258 15.19 4.17 -5.52
C ASN A 258 15.53 3.51 -4.18
N LEU A 259 16.15 2.33 -4.24
CA LEU A 259 16.51 1.55 -3.06
C LEU A 259 17.93 1.87 -2.62
N ILE A 260 18.11 2.06 -1.30
CA ILE A 260 19.41 2.19 -0.66
C ILE A 260 19.52 1.07 0.37
N THR A 261 20.50 0.20 0.21
CA THR A 261 20.84 -0.82 1.20
C THR A 261 21.74 -0.22 2.26
N VAL A 262 21.37 -0.36 3.53
CA VAL A 262 22.15 0.06 4.68
C VAL A 262 22.79 -1.18 5.29
N HIS A 263 24.12 -1.24 5.26
CA HIS A 263 24.90 -2.24 5.97
C HIS A 263 25.21 -1.75 7.38
N TYR A 264 24.94 -2.56 8.40
CA TYR A 264 25.19 -2.20 9.79
C TYR A 264 25.58 -3.41 10.65
N GLY A 265 26.23 -3.17 11.77
CA GLY A 265 26.81 -4.24 12.58
C GLY A 265 27.82 -5.07 11.81
N ASP A 266 27.83 -6.37 12.00
CA ASP A 266 28.81 -7.26 11.37
C ASP A 266 28.40 -7.66 9.95
N ASP A 267 27.15 -8.08 9.71
CA ASP A 267 26.68 -8.52 8.40
C ASP A 267 25.15 -8.28 8.26
N LEU A 268 24.62 -7.28 8.96
CA LEU A 268 23.20 -7.00 8.94
C LEU A 268 22.87 -5.98 7.87
N ILE A 269 21.68 -6.12 7.29
CA ILE A 269 21.17 -5.20 6.27
C ILE A 269 19.77 -4.71 6.61
N CYS A 270 19.50 -3.47 6.24
CA CYS A 270 18.16 -2.93 6.11
C CYS A 270 18.08 -2.01 4.88
N PHE A 271 16.89 -1.55 4.56
CA PHE A 271 16.62 -0.85 3.32
C PHE A 271 15.96 0.50 3.57
N LEU A 272 16.29 1.47 2.71
CA LEU A 272 15.58 2.73 2.59
C LEU A 272 15.04 2.78 1.16
N ASP A 273 13.73 2.78 1.01
CA ASP A 273 13.07 2.82 -0.30
C ASP A 273 12.44 4.19 -0.51
N PHE A 274 12.97 4.95 -1.46
CA PHE A 274 12.49 6.27 -1.82
C PHE A 274 11.74 6.22 -3.14
N PHE A 275 10.58 6.86 -3.17
CA PHE A 275 9.87 7.11 -4.41
C PHE A 275 10.09 8.55 -4.86
N VAL A 276 10.78 8.71 -5.98
CA VAL A 276 11.05 10.01 -6.57
C VAL A 276 10.06 10.29 -7.68
N THR A 277 9.30 11.36 -7.53
CA THR A 277 8.24 11.74 -8.46
C THR A 277 8.56 13.09 -9.12
N GLU A 278 7.87 13.40 -10.21
CA GLU A 278 7.91 14.73 -10.77
C GLU A 278 7.35 15.79 -9.80
N PRO A 279 7.71 17.06 -9.94
CA PRO A 279 7.13 18.13 -9.14
C PRO A 279 5.59 18.10 -9.17
N LEU A 280 4.96 18.37 -8.04
CA LEU A 280 3.50 18.28 -7.88
C LEU A 280 2.75 19.09 -8.94
N GLU A 281 3.26 20.29 -9.27
CA GLU A 281 2.68 21.12 -10.33
C GLU A 281 2.69 20.42 -11.69
N THR A 282 3.77 19.71 -12.02
CA THR A 282 3.89 18.92 -13.24
C THR A 282 2.90 17.76 -13.26
N LEU A 283 2.78 17.03 -12.13
CA LEU A 283 1.83 15.93 -11.99
C LEU A 283 0.38 16.40 -12.14
N ILE A 284 0.03 17.54 -11.52
CA ILE A 284 -1.30 18.14 -11.62
C ILE A 284 -1.62 18.48 -13.09
N LYS A 285 -0.70 19.10 -13.81
CA LYS A 285 -0.89 19.43 -15.23
C LYS A 285 -1.00 18.19 -16.11
N LYS A 286 -0.13 17.20 -15.91
CA LYS A 286 -0.17 15.93 -16.63
C LYS A 286 -1.46 15.14 -16.38
N ARG A 287 -1.94 15.13 -15.13
CA ARG A 287 -3.18 14.45 -14.78
C ARG A 287 -4.39 15.11 -15.47
N ALA A 288 -4.48 16.44 -15.46
CA ALA A 288 -5.56 17.14 -16.14
C ALA A 288 -5.52 16.85 -17.65
N ARG A 289 -4.33 16.91 -18.26
CA ARG A 289 -4.15 16.58 -19.67
C ARG A 289 -4.58 15.16 -20.01
N PHE A 290 -4.17 14.19 -19.20
CA PHE A 290 -4.58 12.80 -19.38
C PHE A 290 -6.09 12.61 -19.31
N ILE A 291 -6.77 13.28 -18.36
CA ILE A 291 -8.24 13.25 -18.24
C ILE A 291 -8.88 13.75 -19.54
N VAL A 292 -8.42 14.87 -20.04
CA VAL A 292 -9.00 15.49 -21.25
C VAL A 292 -8.73 14.65 -22.52
N ASP A 293 -7.51 14.13 -22.66
CA ASP A 293 -7.10 13.41 -23.87
C ASP A 293 -7.59 11.97 -23.91
N LYS A 294 -7.74 11.33 -22.75
CA LYS A 294 -7.96 9.88 -22.65
C LYS A 294 -9.29 9.50 -22.01
N GLN A 295 -9.85 10.34 -21.16
CA GLN A 295 -11.00 9.97 -20.33
C GLN A 295 -12.31 10.66 -20.72
N GLN A 296 -12.35 11.46 -21.79
CA GLN A 296 -13.57 12.09 -22.30
C GLN A 296 -14.09 11.42 -23.55
N HIS A 297 -15.37 11.03 -23.53
CA HIS A 297 -16.09 10.53 -24.71
C HIS A 297 -16.41 11.66 -25.69
N ARG A 298 -16.14 11.44 -26.97
CA ARG A 298 -16.38 12.43 -28.03
C ARG A 298 -17.04 11.80 -29.25
N ASP A 299 -18.09 11.02 -29.01
CA ASP A 299 -18.90 10.41 -30.04
C ASP A 299 -20.34 10.94 -29.93
N SER A 300 -20.69 11.82 -30.84
CA SER A 300 -22.01 12.46 -30.86
C SER A 300 -23.17 11.50 -31.14
N SER A 301 -22.91 10.27 -31.59
CA SER A 301 -23.93 9.22 -31.77
C SER A 301 -24.29 8.55 -30.43
N LYS A 302 -23.53 8.75 -29.38
CA LYS A 302 -23.74 8.15 -28.08
C LYS A 302 -24.42 9.10 -27.12
N TRP A 303 -25.30 8.58 -26.26
CA TRP A 303 -25.97 9.38 -25.23
C TRP A 303 -25.01 9.93 -24.19
N TYR A 304 -23.90 9.25 -24.00
CA TYR A 304 -22.83 9.64 -23.07
C TYR A 304 -21.72 10.49 -23.73
N ASN A 305 -22.03 11.11 -24.90
CA ASN A 305 -21.13 12.07 -25.52
C ASN A 305 -20.82 13.25 -24.57
N GLY A 306 -19.55 13.56 -24.39
CA GLY A 306 -19.07 14.57 -23.44
C GLY A 306 -18.66 14.02 -22.08
N LEU A 307 -19.13 12.85 -21.68
CA LEU A 307 -18.86 12.22 -20.39
C LEU A 307 -17.38 11.99 -20.18
N TYR A 308 -16.90 12.31 -18.98
CA TYR A 308 -15.62 11.81 -18.46
C TYR A 308 -15.84 10.47 -17.76
N SER A 309 -15.14 9.42 -18.18
CA SER A 309 -15.32 8.09 -17.64
C SER A 309 -14.02 7.48 -17.05
N LEU A 310 -14.12 6.27 -16.56
CA LEU A 310 -12.98 5.54 -16.01
C LEU A 310 -12.05 5.08 -17.13
N TRP A 311 -10.77 4.99 -16.81
CA TRP A 311 -9.74 4.45 -17.68
C TRP A 311 -9.19 3.18 -17.05
N ASP A 312 -9.25 2.07 -17.79
CA ASP A 312 -8.60 0.84 -17.40
C ASP A 312 -7.09 0.96 -17.70
N MET A 313 -6.29 0.99 -16.63
CA MET A 313 -4.84 1.17 -16.75
C MET A 313 -4.14 -0.09 -17.27
N GLU A 314 -4.69 -1.27 -17.00
CA GLU A 314 -4.12 -2.54 -17.44
C GLU A 314 -4.33 -2.74 -18.95
N LYS A 315 -5.56 -2.52 -19.41
CA LYS A 315 -5.94 -2.68 -20.81
C LYS A 315 -5.69 -1.42 -21.64
N SER A 316 -5.37 -0.30 -21.00
CA SER A 316 -5.17 1.01 -21.64
C SER A 316 -6.37 1.45 -22.48
N GLU A 317 -7.58 1.32 -21.93
CA GLU A 317 -8.84 1.65 -22.62
C GLU A 317 -9.79 2.51 -21.79
N LEU A 318 -10.62 3.29 -22.47
CA LEU A 318 -11.66 4.10 -21.86
C LEU A 318 -12.93 3.26 -21.69
N LEU A 319 -13.38 3.11 -20.44
CA LEU A 319 -14.62 2.41 -20.13
C LEU A 319 -15.85 3.30 -20.44
N SER A 320 -16.97 2.65 -20.74
CA SER A 320 -18.22 3.33 -21.10
C SER A 320 -19.43 2.53 -20.63
N PRO A 321 -20.64 3.10 -20.64
CA PRO A 321 -21.86 2.34 -20.41
C PRO A 321 -22.09 1.16 -21.36
N ASP A 322 -21.50 1.21 -22.56
CA ASP A 322 -21.55 0.09 -23.52
C ASP A 322 -20.41 -0.93 -23.30
N HIS A 323 -19.40 -0.57 -22.51
CA HIS A 323 -18.22 -1.41 -22.26
C HIS A 323 -17.67 -1.17 -20.85
N LEU A 324 -18.05 -2.04 -19.93
CA LEU A 324 -17.74 -1.92 -18.49
C LEU A 324 -16.36 -2.49 -18.10
N GLY A 325 -15.68 -3.20 -19.00
CA GLY A 325 -14.46 -3.95 -18.64
C GLY A 325 -14.79 -5.00 -17.57
N ASP A 326 -14.03 -4.97 -16.47
CA ASP A 326 -14.22 -5.86 -15.32
C ASP A 326 -15.16 -5.26 -14.24
N LEU A 327 -15.72 -4.07 -14.48
CA LEU A 327 -16.69 -3.45 -13.57
C LEU A 327 -18.03 -4.19 -13.63
N ARG A 328 -18.69 -4.28 -12.46
CA ARG A 328 -20.00 -4.93 -12.36
C ARG A 328 -21.18 -3.96 -12.41
N GLU A 329 -20.91 -2.69 -12.17
CA GLU A 329 -21.92 -1.67 -11.89
C GLU A 329 -21.87 -0.56 -12.96
N GLU A 330 -22.95 -0.41 -13.71
CA GLU A 330 -23.06 0.59 -14.78
C GLU A 330 -22.97 2.04 -14.26
N PHE A 331 -23.41 2.30 -13.02
CA PHE A 331 -23.37 3.64 -12.45
C PHE A 331 -21.94 4.20 -12.37
N MET A 332 -20.95 3.36 -12.23
CA MET A 332 -19.53 3.78 -12.17
C MET A 332 -19.04 4.44 -13.47
N VAL A 333 -19.65 4.11 -14.59
CA VAL A 333 -19.31 4.67 -15.91
C VAL A 333 -20.44 5.51 -16.51
N GLY A 334 -21.58 5.58 -15.85
CA GLY A 334 -22.77 6.32 -16.33
C GLY A 334 -22.75 7.83 -16.08
N GLY A 335 -21.74 8.34 -15.39
CA GLY A 335 -21.56 9.77 -15.13
C GLY A 335 -22.43 10.35 -14.03
N SER A 336 -23.19 9.53 -13.32
CA SER A 336 -24.06 9.94 -12.23
C SER A 336 -23.53 9.55 -10.85
N ASP A 337 -22.23 9.35 -10.70
CA ASP A 337 -21.60 8.99 -9.44
C ASP A 337 -20.17 9.56 -9.36
N ASP A 338 -19.60 9.54 -8.16
CA ASP A 338 -18.27 10.08 -7.80
C ASP A 338 -17.13 9.65 -8.74
N PRO A 339 -17.04 8.38 -9.17
CA PRO A 339 -15.96 7.95 -10.06
C PRO A 339 -15.87 8.74 -11.36
N SER A 340 -17.01 9.20 -11.93
CA SER A 340 -17.02 10.02 -13.14
C SER A 340 -16.94 11.52 -12.82
N ASN A 341 -17.68 11.98 -11.82
CA ASN A 341 -17.79 13.40 -11.46
C ASN A 341 -16.50 14.00 -10.90
N SER A 342 -15.64 13.21 -10.28
CA SER A 342 -14.34 13.68 -9.78
C SER A 342 -13.41 14.23 -10.86
N LYS A 343 -13.54 13.77 -12.11
CA LYS A 343 -12.67 14.18 -13.21
C LYS A 343 -12.91 15.62 -13.68
N PRO A 344 -14.13 16.05 -14.00
CA PRO A 344 -14.40 17.44 -14.37
C PRO A 344 -14.15 18.40 -13.20
N VAL A 345 -14.39 18.00 -11.94
CA VAL A 345 -14.00 18.79 -10.77
C VAL A 345 -12.50 19.04 -10.77
N TYR A 346 -11.70 17.97 -10.91
CA TYR A 346 -10.24 18.10 -10.94
C TYR A 346 -9.75 19.01 -12.07
N VAL A 347 -10.28 18.83 -13.28
CA VAL A 347 -9.89 19.66 -14.44
C VAL A 347 -10.29 21.10 -14.21
N SER A 348 -11.48 21.37 -13.66
CA SER A 348 -11.93 22.74 -13.39
C SER A 348 -11.10 23.43 -12.32
N GLU A 349 -10.81 22.77 -11.19
CA GLU A 349 -9.97 23.31 -10.11
C GLU A 349 -8.54 23.62 -10.59
N LYS A 350 -7.95 22.69 -11.36
CA LYS A 350 -6.64 22.90 -11.96
C LYS A 350 -6.64 24.15 -12.86
N ASN A 351 -7.69 24.35 -13.65
CA ASN A 351 -7.75 25.46 -14.61
C ASN A 351 -8.01 26.83 -13.95
N VAL A 352 -8.49 26.87 -12.73
CA VAL A 352 -8.49 28.10 -11.91
C VAL A 352 -7.07 28.57 -11.61
N ILE A 353 -6.13 27.63 -11.34
CA ILE A 353 -4.76 27.96 -10.94
C ILE A 353 -3.82 27.99 -12.16
N TYR A 354 -3.96 27.00 -13.03
CA TYR A 354 -3.13 26.81 -14.22
C TYR A 354 -4.02 26.69 -15.47
N PRO A 355 -4.56 27.79 -16.02
CA PRO A 355 -5.50 27.76 -17.12
C PRO A 355 -4.87 27.22 -18.42
N ASN A 356 -5.62 26.34 -19.10
CA ASN A 356 -5.28 25.79 -20.40
C ASN A 356 -6.54 25.81 -21.29
N LYS A 357 -6.45 26.39 -22.49
CA LYS A 357 -7.58 26.59 -23.39
C LYS A 357 -8.27 25.28 -23.83
N GLU A 358 -7.50 24.25 -24.10
CA GLU A 358 -8.01 22.96 -24.57
C GLU A 358 -8.76 22.22 -23.46
N GLU A 359 -8.26 22.32 -22.23
CA GLU A 359 -8.90 21.71 -21.06
C GLU A 359 -10.19 22.46 -20.68
N ILE A 360 -10.19 23.80 -20.78
CA ILE A 360 -11.38 24.64 -20.58
C ILE A 360 -12.44 24.28 -21.65
N ALA A 361 -12.05 24.19 -22.92
CA ALA A 361 -12.95 23.77 -23.99
C ALA A 361 -13.50 22.34 -23.79
N SER A 362 -12.73 21.47 -23.16
CA SER A 362 -13.19 20.13 -22.78
C SER A 362 -14.26 20.16 -21.68
N LEU A 363 -14.11 21.06 -20.69
CA LEU A 363 -15.15 21.29 -19.67
C LEU A 363 -16.43 21.89 -20.28
N GLU A 364 -16.29 22.88 -21.15
CA GLU A 364 -17.44 23.45 -21.88
C GLU A 364 -18.18 22.36 -22.69
N TYR A 365 -17.42 21.48 -23.36
CA TYR A 365 -17.98 20.35 -24.10
C TYR A 365 -18.72 19.36 -23.20
N TYR A 366 -18.21 19.10 -21.99
CA TYR A 366 -18.85 18.25 -20.99
C TYR A 366 -20.21 18.85 -20.56
N GLU A 367 -20.21 20.13 -20.17
CA GLU A 367 -21.42 20.83 -19.73
C GLU A 367 -22.49 20.88 -20.83
N GLU A 368 -22.09 21.14 -22.07
CA GLU A 368 -23.01 21.29 -23.19
C GLU A 368 -23.57 19.95 -23.70
N ASN A 369 -22.72 18.90 -23.74
CA ASN A 369 -23.09 17.64 -24.38
C ASN A 369 -23.54 16.55 -23.42
N PHE A 370 -23.21 16.66 -22.12
CA PHE A 370 -23.54 15.62 -21.15
C PHE A 370 -24.32 16.12 -19.94
N VAL A 371 -24.09 17.32 -19.43
CA VAL A 371 -24.68 17.79 -18.18
C VAL A 371 -26.00 18.54 -18.45
N TRP A 372 -25.92 19.74 -19.01
CA TRP A 372 -27.08 20.64 -19.14
C TRP A 372 -28.18 20.10 -20.04
N GLY A 373 -29.37 20.03 -19.47
CA GLY A 373 -30.53 19.49 -20.19
C GLY A 373 -30.45 17.96 -20.41
N LYS A 374 -29.49 17.27 -19.80
CA LYS A 374 -29.30 15.82 -19.87
C LYS A 374 -29.20 15.21 -18.48
N LEU A 375 -27.98 15.04 -17.93
CA LEU A 375 -27.80 14.59 -16.55
C LEU A 375 -28.44 15.56 -15.55
N GLN A 376 -28.30 16.86 -15.80
CA GLN A 376 -28.92 17.92 -15.05
C GLN A 376 -30.16 18.44 -15.81
N ARG A 377 -31.26 18.67 -15.08
CA ARG A 377 -32.46 19.30 -15.60
C ARG A 377 -32.24 20.81 -15.81
N THR A 378 -32.93 21.38 -16.78
CA THR A 378 -32.88 22.84 -17.00
C THR A 378 -33.74 23.59 -15.98
N ASP A 379 -33.67 24.91 -16.02
CA ASP A 379 -34.49 25.83 -15.21
C ASP A 379 -36.03 25.75 -15.57
N GLU A 380 -36.35 25.28 -16.76
CA GLU A 380 -37.73 25.13 -17.24
C GLU A 380 -38.34 23.76 -16.93
N GLU A 381 -37.59 22.80 -16.45
CA GLU A 381 -38.05 21.42 -16.22
C GLU A 381 -38.61 21.22 -14.80
N TYR A 382 -39.88 21.51 -14.61
CA TYR A 382 -40.60 21.29 -13.35
C TYR A 382 -41.01 19.82 -13.17
N PRO A 383 -41.14 19.27 -11.92
CA PRO A 383 -41.15 20.05 -10.67
C PRO A 383 -39.77 20.30 -10.03
N TYR A 384 -38.68 19.80 -10.57
CA TYR A 384 -37.33 19.92 -9.98
C TYR A 384 -36.36 20.58 -10.98
N PRO A 385 -36.45 21.89 -11.20
CA PRO A 385 -35.49 22.61 -12.02
C PRO A 385 -34.11 22.47 -11.43
N TYR A 386 -33.07 22.39 -12.30
CA TYR A 386 -31.68 22.14 -11.95
C TYR A 386 -31.38 20.80 -11.27
N GLY A 387 -32.34 19.93 -11.10
CA GLY A 387 -32.17 18.62 -10.50
C GLY A 387 -31.21 17.72 -11.28
N ILE A 388 -30.38 16.98 -10.57
CA ILE A 388 -29.39 16.05 -11.14
C ILE A 388 -29.90 14.63 -10.90
N TYR A 389 -29.96 13.82 -11.96
CA TYR A 389 -30.36 12.43 -11.87
C TYR A 389 -29.28 11.60 -11.16
N GLY A 390 -29.69 10.81 -10.17
CA GLY A 390 -28.82 9.99 -9.32
C GLY A 390 -28.99 8.49 -9.49
N SER A 391 -29.41 8.03 -10.67
CA SER A 391 -29.54 6.60 -10.95
C SER A 391 -28.66 6.18 -12.13
N GLU A 392 -28.24 4.93 -12.14
CA GLU A 392 -27.51 4.32 -13.26
C GLU A 392 -28.27 4.39 -14.59
N ASN A 393 -29.60 4.40 -14.50
CA ASN A 393 -30.50 4.42 -15.63
C ASN A 393 -31.03 5.82 -15.98
N TRP A 394 -30.40 6.88 -15.55
CA TRP A 394 -30.88 8.25 -15.67
C TRP A 394 -31.20 8.63 -17.12
N TYR A 395 -30.43 8.24 -18.10
CA TYR A 395 -30.66 8.52 -19.50
C TYR A 395 -31.95 7.85 -19.99
N GLN A 396 -32.19 6.61 -19.61
CA GLN A 396 -33.38 5.86 -19.98
C GLN A 396 -34.64 6.45 -19.31
N ASN A 397 -34.49 6.88 -18.06
CA ASN A 397 -35.59 7.56 -17.34
C ASN A 397 -35.96 8.88 -18.03
N ARG A 398 -34.93 9.68 -18.40
CA ARG A 398 -35.14 10.94 -19.10
C ARG A 398 -35.76 10.76 -20.49
N SER A 399 -35.39 9.73 -21.19
CA SER A 399 -35.95 9.39 -22.52
C SER A 399 -37.40 8.88 -22.48
N GLY A 400 -37.98 8.71 -21.29
CA GLY A 400 -39.33 8.20 -21.09
C GLY A 400 -39.46 6.68 -21.19
N LYS A 401 -38.34 5.95 -21.35
CA LYS A 401 -38.35 4.47 -21.46
C LYS A 401 -38.98 3.79 -20.25
N TYR A 402 -38.84 4.38 -19.07
CA TYR A 402 -39.39 3.87 -17.81
C TYR A 402 -40.50 4.75 -17.22
N GLY A 403 -41.23 5.48 -18.06
CA GLY A 403 -42.38 6.24 -17.61
C GLY A 403 -42.12 7.66 -17.13
N GLY A 404 -40.95 8.22 -17.44
CA GLY A 404 -40.61 9.57 -17.05
C GLY A 404 -40.18 9.70 -15.59
N TYR A 405 -40.26 10.91 -15.11
CA TYR A 405 -39.88 11.24 -13.76
C TYR A 405 -40.92 10.70 -12.75
N GLU A 406 -40.50 9.78 -11.88
CA GLU A 406 -41.27 9.31 -10.73
C GLU A 406 -40.50 9.54 -9.42
N ASP A 407 -41.22 10.08 -8.44
CA ASP A 407 -40.69 10.39 -7.13
C ASP A 407 -40.50 9.12 -6.29
N GLY A 408 -39.34 8.97 -5.69
CA GLY A 408 -39.09 8.14 -4.50
C GLY A 408 -39.05 6.63 -4.65
N GLY A 409 -39.08 6.06 -5.84
CA GLY A 409 -38.88 4.61 -6.02
C GLY A 409 -37.43 4.20 -6.30
N SER A 410 -37.08 2.96 -6.03
CA SER A 410 -35.78 2.34 -6.29
C SER A 410 -35.19 2.65 -7.69
N GLY A 411 -34.51 3.79 -7.85
CA GLY A 411 -33.69 4.11 -8.99
C GLY A 411 -34.32 4.82 -10.19
N LYS A 412 -35.63 4.76 -10.42
CA LYS A 412 -36.25 5.40 -11.57
C LYS A 412 -36.54 6.87 -11.30
N GLY A 413 -35.99 7.77 -12.11
CA GLY A 413 -36.22 9.22 -12.01
C GLY A 413 -35.70 9.86 -10.71
N ARG A 414 -34.93 9.17 -9.92
CA ARG A 414 -34.38 9.64 -8.66
C ARG A 414 -33.46 10.84 -8.87
N MET A 415 -33.77 11.95 -8.19
CA MET A 415 -32.82 13.05 -8.07
C MET A 415 -31.71 12.65 -7.10
N TRP A 416 -30.49 13.14 -7.33
CA TRP A 416 -29.36 12.78 -6.52
C TRP A 416 -29.51 13.24 -5.06
N ARG A 417 -28.75 12.60 -4.18
CA ARG A 417 -28.66 12.99 -2.78
C ARG A 417 -28.11 14.41 -2.66
N THR A 418 -28.56 15.17 -1.69
CA THR A 418 -28.22 16.60 -1.57
C THR A 418 -26.71 16.86 -1.55
N PHE A 419 -25.92 16.00 -0.90
CA PHE A 419 -24.48 16.19 -0.83
C PHE A 419 -23.73 15.90 -2.15
N ASP A 420 -24.31 15.15 -3.06
CA ASP A 420 -23.70 14.82 -4.36
C ASP A 420 -23.68 16.03 -5.31
N TYR A 421 -24.52 17.04 -5.06
CA TYR A 421 -24.55 18.29 -5.83
C TYR A 421 -23.27 19.13 -5.64
N THR A 422 -22.49 18.88 -4.59
CA THR A 422 -21.27 19.64 -4.31
C THR A 422 -20.25 19.59 -5.44
N THR A 423 -20.17 18.47 -6.15
CA THR A 423 -19.28 18.30 -7.32
C THR A 423 -19.67 19.22 -8.47
N HIS A 424 -20.96 19.30 -8.80
CA HIS A 424 -21.46 20.18 -9.85
C HIS A 424 -21.38 21.66 -9.46
N PHE A 425 -21.67 22.00 -8.21
CA PHE A 425 -21.43 23.35 -7.70
C PHE A 425 -19.95 23.78 -7.82
N ALA A 426 -19.03 22.86 -7.51
CA ALA A 426 -17.61 23.13 -7.66
C ALA A 426 -17.23 23.37 -9.13
N ILE A 427 -17.74 22.57 -10.07
CA ILE A 427 -17.47 22.75 -11.50
C ILE A 427 -17.97 24.11 -11.99
N TYR A 428 -19.26 24.45 -11.75
CA TYR A 428 -19.83 25.73 -12.18
C TYR A 428 -19.14 26.92 -11.53
N TYR A 429 -18.84 26.83 -10.24
CA TYR A 429 -18.13 27.90 -9.55
C TYR A 429 -16.69 28.08 -10.08
N ASN A 430 -16.01 27.00 -10.40
CA ASN A 430 -14.68 27.07 -11.00
C ASN A 430 -14.73 27.63 -12.43
N LEU A 431 -15.73 27.24 -13.23
CA LEU A 431 -15.93 27.84 -14.56
C LEU A 431 -16.20 29.34 -14.46
N TYR A 432 -17.00 29.79 -13.49
CA TYR A 432 -17.21 31.21 -13.20
C TYR A 432 -15.88 31.92 -12.87
N ARG A 433 -15.06 31.35 -11.97
CA ARG A 433 -13.75 31.92 -11.61
C ARG A 433 -12.80 31.99 -12.80
N ILE A 434 -12.78 30.95 -13.62
CA ILE A 434 -11.97 30.94 -14.86
C ILE A 434 -12.43 32.07 -15.81
N ALA A 435 -13.73 32.32 -15.88
CA ALA A 435 -14.32 33.33 -16.74
C ALA A 435 -14.00 34.76 -16.34
N GLU A 436 -13.72 35.04 -15.04
CA GLU A 436 -13.28 36.36 -14.57
C GLU A 436 -11.91 36.72 -15.16
N ASP A 437 -11.04 35.74 -15.34
CA ASP A 437 -9.67 35.95 -15.82
C ASP A 437 -9.47 35.57 -17.30
N LYS A 438 -10.37 34.80 -17.88
CA LYS A 438 -10.29 34.29 -19.27
C LYS A 438 -11.64 34.35 -19.95
N PRO A 439 -11.73 34.67 -21.24
CA PRO A 439 -12.98 34.62 -21.98
C PRO A 439 -13.46 33.19 -22.11
N ILE A 440 -14.51 32.86 -21.37
CA ILE A 440 -15.32 31.67 -21.55
C ILE A 440 -16.59 32.04 -22.31
N ARG A 441 -17.22 31.09 -22.93
CA ARG A 441 -18.53 31.25 -23.56
C ARG A 441 -19.54 31.83 -22.57
N ALA A 442 -20.01 33.05 -22.85
CA ALA A 442 -20.89 33.81 -21.96
C ALA A 442 -22.25 33.14 -21.73
N ASP A 443 -22.68 32.25 -22.64
CA ASP A 443 -23.92 31.48 -22.52
C ASP A 443 -23.82 30.39 -21.44
N LEU A 444 -22.62 29.84 -21.17
CA LEU A 444 -22.40 28.89 -20.09
C LEU A 444 -22.50 29.53 -18.69
N LEU A 445 -22.19 30.82 -18.60
CA LEU A 445 -22.25 31.56 -17.33
C LEU A 445 -23.67 31.97 -16.94
N ARG A 446 -24.64 31.83 -17.85
CA ARG A 446 -26.07 32.17 -17.61
C ARG A 446 -26.92 30.96 -17.22
N ARG A 447 -26.32 29.79 -17.17
CA ARG A 447 -26.93 28.53 -16.77
C ARG A 447 -26.68 28.26 -15.28
#